data_0b6437ae3f2b283b2be9795ac16bff76
#
_entry.id   0b6437ae3f2b283b2be9795ac16bff76
#
_cell.length_a   1.000
_cell.length_b   1.000
_cell.length_c   1.000
_cell.angle_alpha   90.00
_cell.angle_beta   90.00
_cell.angle_gamma   90.00
#
_symmetry.space_group_name_H-M   'P 1'
#
loop_
_entity.id
_entity.type
_entity.pdbx_description
1 polymer ?
#
loop_
_entity_poly.entity_id
_entity_poly.type
_entity_poly.pdbx_seq_one_letter_code
_entity_poly.pdbx_strand_id
1 'polypeptide(L)'
;MFVPLVHRCFHNLIKILEYIEPFIRDEINTDEDAYLWMKALFEDMNPIDKDSDAFRYPFKIEIRKDEVWGDKQYTIKKFFEGQKHINLIAFANKMEIIFDILCSYYENKKKRYEEYKKYNTVFLEEGGEYYCQSVIGYDYSKAFYGPMVKGYSESAEYLGDLIIGDSKLKETYFFPMCYLYRNALELELKQIWFEECAFGFQERCKKLSKSKHSFEKLWNMINEDLIRHSQGEGDKSVITYAERYILQINALDSSSSVFRYPVNKYGRYHFVKNKYVDARNVGEFFKEISEFLQCVDMMMDDHNQCLADMAAEYADYY
;
A
#
# COMPACT_ATOMS: atom_id res chain seq x y z
N MET A 1 -16.83 -20.81 -10.97
CA MET A 1 -15.87 -21.40 -10.03
C MET A 1 -15.03 -20.37 -9.28
N PHE A 2 -14.62 -19.25 -9.88
CA PHE A 2 -13.76 -18.21 -9.27
C PHE A 2 -14.42 -17.34 -8.17
N VAL A 3 -15.71 -17.06 -8.25
CA VAL A 3 -16.41 -16.15 -7.32
C VAL A 3 -16.39 -16.61 -5.86
N PRO A 4 -16.54 -17.91 -5.53
CA PRO A 4 -16.46 -18.37 -4.14
C PRO A 4 -15.08 -18.26 -3.53
N LEU A 5 -14.01 -18.31 -4.34
CA LEU A 5 -12.62 -18.24 -3.91
C LEU A 5 -12.27 -16.88 -3.33
N VAL A 6 -12.55 -15.81 -4.09
CA VAL A 6 -12.23 -14.43 -3.70
C VAL A 6 -12.93 -14.07 -2.38
N HIS A 7 -14.14 -14.59 -2.14
CA HIS A 7 -14.88 -14.34 -0.89
C HIS A 7 -14.39 -15.15 0.32
N ARG A 8 -13.71 -16.29 0.11
CA ARG A 8 -13.28 -17.18 1.21
C ARG A 8 -11.84 -16.96 1.63
N CYS A 9 -10.97 -16.63 0.71
CA CYS A 9 -9.53 -16.55 0.95
C CYS A 9 -9.04 -15.12 1.19
N PHE A 10 -9.78 -14.10 0.72
CA PHE A 10 -9.34 -12.69 0.74
C PHE A 10 -7.91 -12.55 0.17
N HIS A 11 -6.98 -11.99 0.93
CA HIS A 11 -5.58 -11.82 0.56
C HIS A 11 -4.63 -12.85 1.21
N ASN A 12 -5.17 -13.86 1.89
CA ASN A 12 -4.39 -14.86 2.60
C ASN A 12 -3.81 -15.88 1.63
N LEU A 13 -2.50 -15.82 1.39
CA LEU A 13 -1.80 -16.66 0.42
C LEU A 13 -1.87 -18.16 0.78
N ILE A 14 -1.80 -18.52 2.05
CA ILE A 14 -1.93 -19.92 2.50
C ILE A 14 -3.30 -20.47 2.11
N LYS A 15 -4.37 -19.75 2.40
CA LYS A 15 -5.73 -20.18 2.03
C LYS A 15 -5.93 -20.29 0.53
N ILE A 16 -5.30 -19.39 -0.24
CA ILE A 16 -5.33 -19.46 -1.71
C ILE A 16 -4.59 -20.70 -2.17
N LEU A 17 -3.40 -20.95 -1.62
CA LEU A 17 -2.59 -22.13 -1.95
C LEU A 17 -3.33 -23.43 -1.60
N GLU A 18 -3.88 -23.57 -0.39
CA GLU A 18 -4.68 -24.71 0.03
C GLU A 18 -5.88 -24.99 -0.89
N TYR A 19 -6.48 -23.93 -1.42
CA TYR A 19 -7.61 -24.07 -2.34
C TYR A 19 -7.18 -24.57 -3.72
N ILE A 20 -6.03 -24.13 -4.24
CA ILE A 20 -5.54 -24.56 -5.56
C ILE A 20 -4.74 -25.87 -5.49
N GLU A 21 -4.30 -26.30 -4.31
CA GLU A 21 -3.48 -27.50 -4.11
C GLU A 21 -4.05 -28.77 -4.76
N PRO A 22 -5.36 -29.11 -4.65
CA PRO A 22 -5.92 -30.29 -5.30
C PRO A 22 -5.74 -30.25 -6.82
N PHE A 23 -5.94 -29.08 -7.44
CA PHE A 23 -5.78 -28.91 -8.90
C PHE A 23 -4.33 -29.02 -9.35
N ILE A 24 -3.40 -28.51 -8.51
CA ILE A 24 -1.96 -28.62 -8.78
C ILE A 24 -1.50 -30.05 -8.73
N ARG A 25 -1.93 -30.81 -7.71
CA ARG A 25 -1.52 -32.21 -7.50
C ARG A 25 -2.12 -33.17 -8.51
N ASP A 26 -3.38 -33.00 -8.84
CA ASP A 26 -4.12 -33.95 -9.70
C ASP A 26 -3.87 -33.72 -11.19
N GLU A 27 -3.72 -32.47 -11.62
CA GLU A 27 -3.65 -32.10 -13.04
C GLU A 27 -2.23 -31.75 -13.50
N ILE A 28 -1.35 -31.30 -12.60
CA ILE A 28 0.00 -30.84 -12.91
C ILE A 28 1.01 -31.71 -12.19
N ASN A 29 1.95 -32.28 -12.94
CA ASN A 29 3.07 -33.03 -12.38
C ASN A 29 4.08 -32.07 -11.74
N THR A 30 3.86 -31.77 -10.49
CA THR A 30 4.55 -30.74 -9.70
C THR A 30 5.87 -31.26 -9.14
N ASP A 31 6.87 -30.38 -9.02
CA ASP A 31 8.01 -30.61 -8.14
C ASP A 31 7.53 -30.50 -6.69
N GLU A 32 7.29 -31.63 -6.04
CA GLU A 32 6.73 -31.73 -4.69
C GLU A 32 7.59 -31.00 -3.66
N ASP A 33 8.92 -31.11 -3.75
CA ASP A 33 9.83 -30.48 -2.79
C ASP A 33 9.81 -28.96 -2.93
N ALA A 34 9.78 -28.43 -4.15
CA ALA A 34 9.65 -27.01 -4.40
C ALA A 34 8.30 -26.45 -3.93
N TYR A 35 7.22 -27.22 -4.12
CA TYR A 35 5.91 -26.85 -3.60
C TYR A 35 5.91 -26.79 -2.07
N LEU A 36 6.46 -27.78 -1.40
CA LEU A 36 6.53 -27.81 0.08
C LEU A 36 7.39 -26.66 0.62
N TRP A 37 8.50 -26.34 -0.05
CA TRP A 37 9.33 -25.19 0.32
C TRP A 37 8.55 -23.88 0.18
N MET A 38 7.86 -23.65 -0.93
CA MET A 38 7.02 -22.46 -1.14
C MET A 38 5.90 -22.38 -0.10
N LYS A 39 5.24 -23.49 0.20
CA LYS A 39 4.19 -23.56 1.23
C LYS A 39 4.72 -23.17 2.61
N ALA A 40 5.86 -23.71 3.01
CA ALA A 40 6.50 -23.37 4.29
C ALA A 40 6.88 -21.89 4.38
N LEU A 41 7.32 -21.27 3.27
CA LEU A 41 7.62 -19.85 3.24
C LEU A 41 6.32 -19.00 3.39
N PHE A 42 5.22 -19.41 2.78
CA PHE A 42 3.93 -18.74 2.98
C PHE A 42 3.38 -18.93 4.39
N GLU A 43 3.65 -20.08 5.03
CA GLU A 43 3.30 -20.32 6.42
C GLU A 43 4.07 -19.39 7.37
N ASP A 44 5.35 -19.14 7.11
CA ASP A 44 6.16 -18.17 7.86
C ASP A 44 5.74 -16.71 7.59
N MET A 45 5.33 -16.38 6.37
CA MET A 45 4.80 -15.06 6.02
C MET A 45 3.45 -14.76 6.66
N ASN A 46 2.58 -15.76 6.82
CA ASN A 46 1.17 -15.56 7.20
C ASN A 46 0.97 -14.82 8.55
N PRO A 47 1.72 -15.07 9.63
CA PRO A 47 1.60 -14.28 10.86
C PRO A 47 2.07 -12.83 10.70
N ILE A 48 2.95 -12.55 9.73
CA ILE A 48 3.50 -11.21 9.48
C ILE A 48 2.51 -10.38 8.64
N ASP A 49 2.01 -10.93 7.54
CA ASP A 49 1.18 -10.21 6.57
C ASP A 49 -0.04 -11.00 6.08
N LYS A 50 -0.85 -11.45 7.02
CA LYS A 50 -2.05 -12.26 6.74
C LYS A 50 -3.07 -11.59 5.83
N ASP A 51 -3.20 -10.27 5.97
CA ASP A 51 -4.23 -9.47 5.30
C ASP A 51 -3.67 -8.67 4.11
N SER A 52 -2.37 -8.83 3.79
CA SER A 52 -1.64 -8.04 2.77
C SER A 52 -1.60 -6.55 3.08
N ASP A 53 -1.49 -6.19 4.35
CA ASP A 53 -1.50 -4.80 4.82
C ASP A 53 -0.15 -4.34 5.38
N ALA A 54 0.70 -5.28 5.85
CA ALA A 54 1.92 -4.97 6.59
C ALA A 54 2.96 -4.17 5.76
N PHE A 55 3.01 -4.41 4.45
CA PHE A 55 3.89 -3.69 3.53
C PHE A 55 3.21 -2.51 2.82
N ARG A 56 1.93 -2.26 3.11
CA ARG A 56 1.15 -1.20 2.48
C ARG A 56 0.84 -0.04 3.41
N TYR A 57 0.82 -0.30 4.72
CA TYR A 57 0.45 0.67 5.74
C TYR A 57 1.43 0.63 6.90
N PRO A 58 1.67 1.77 7.56
CA PRO A 58 2.60 1.82 8.69
C PRO A 58 2.04 1.13 9.96
N PHE A 59 0.72 1.11 10.09
CA PHE A 59 0.04 0.52 11.23
C PHE A 59 -1.39 0.07 10.89
N LYS A 60 -1.97 -0.73 11.77
CA LYS A 60 -3.38 -1.13 11.76
C LYS A 60 -4.13 -0.42 12.88
N ILE A 61 -5.36 0.00 12.61
CA ILE A 61 -6.26 0.53 13.64
C ILE A 61 -7.03 -0.64 14.24
N GLU A 62 -6.86 -0.86 15.54
CA GLU A 62 -7.61 -1.84 16.31
C GLU A 62 -8.76 -1.15 17.06
N ILE A 63 -9.92 -1.83 17.10
CA ILE A 63 -11.12 -1.33 17.76
C ILE A 63 -11.41 -2.25 18.94
N ARG A 64 -11.34 -1.71 20.15
CA ARG A 64 -11.76 -2.40 21.37
C ARG A 64 -13.09 -1.82 21.83
N LYS A 65 -13.99 -2.67 22.29
CA LYS A 65 -15.20 -2.22 22.97
C LYS A 65 -14.93 -2.20 24.46
N ASP A 66 -15.26 -1.09 25.11
CA ASP A 66 -15.28 -1.04 26.55
C ASP A 66 -16.36 -2.02 27.07
N GLU A 67 -15.97 -2.88 28.01
CA GLU A 67 -16.86 -3.91 28.54
C GLU A 67 -17.97 -3.33 29.42
N VAL A 68 -17.76 -2.15 30.00
CA VAL A 68 -18.66 -1.50 30.95
C VAL A 68 -19.62 -0.54 30.26
N TRP A 69 -19.11 0.34 29.40
CA TRP A 69 -19.85 1.42 28.77
C TRP A 69 -20.21 1.17 27.32
N GLY A 70 -19.65 0.13 26.69
CA GLY A 70 -19.89 -0.22 25.31
C GLY A 70 -19.27 0.72 24.28
N ASP A 71 -18.54 1.72 24.74
CA ASP A 71 -17.87 2.69 23.88
C ASP A 71 -16.71 2.04 23.10
N LYS A 72 -16.52 2.51 21.85
CA LYS A 72 -15.42 2.04 21.01
C LYS A 72 -14.18 2.87 21.31
N GLN A 73 -13.12 2.20 21.72
CA GLN A 73 -11.79 2.75 21.83
C GLN A 73 -10.94 2.32 20.63
N TYR A 74 -10.20 3.27 20.06
CA TYR A 74 -9.33 3.04 18.91
C TYR A 74 -7.89 3.09 19.36
N THR A 75 -7.10 2.10 18.95
CA THR A 75 -5.66 2.03 19.18
C THR A 75 -4.96 1.74 17.86
N ILE A 76 -3.70 2.14 17.75
CA ILE A 76 -2.85 1.75 16.62
C ILE A 76 -1.94 0.61 17.03
N LYS A 77 -1.72 -0.31 16.10
CA LYS A 77 -0.75 -1.39 16.22
C LYS A 77 0.19 -1.35 15.03
N LYS A 78 1.47 -1.13 15.28
CA LYS A 78 2.51 -1.22 14.25
C LYS A 78 2.60 -2.66 13.73
N PHE A 79 2.85 -2.83 12.43
CA PHE A 79 3.05 -4.16 11.85
C PHE A 79 4.41 -4.74 12.24
N PHE A 80 5.42 -3.88 12.36
CA PHE A 80 6.77 -4.26 12.75
C PHE A 80 7.13 -3.57 14.06
N GLU A 81 7.44 -4.37 15.07
CA GLU A 81 7.91 -3.90 16.38
C GLU A 81 9.43 -4.13 16.46
N GLY A 82 10.17 -3.03 16.66
CA GLY A 82 11.63 -3.04 16.67
C GLY A 82 12.25 -3.09 15.29
N GLN A 83 13.45 -2.53 15.21
CA GLN A 83 14.21 -2.42 13.98
C GLN A 83 14.83 -3.76 13.61
N LYS A 84 14.65 -4.18 12.35
CA LYS A 84 15.24 -5.39 11.78
C LYS A 84 15.95 -5.07 10.48
N HIS A 85 17.09 -5.70 10.27
CA HIS A 85 17.91 -5.59 9.06
C HIS A 85 17.67 -6.83 8.19
N ILE A 86 16.90 -6.68 7.13
CA ILE A 86 16.46 -7.77 6.28
C ILE A 86 17.43 -7.96 5.11
N ASN A 87 17.81 -9.21 4.87
CA ASN A 87 18.58 -9.60 3.69
C ASN A 87 17.75 -9.44 2.42
N LEU A 88 17.89 -8.28 1.75
CA LEU A 88 17.06 -7.93 0.59
C LEU A 88 17.35 -8.85 -0.61
N ILE A 89 18.59 -9.31 -0.79
CA ILE A 89 18.95 -10.22 -1.88
C ILE A 89 18.26 -11.58 -1.68
N ALA A 90 18.35 -12.15 -0.47
CA ALA A 90 17.69 -13.41 -0.18
C ALA A 90 16.17 -13.29 -0.33
N PHE A 91 15.60 -12.18 0.14
CA PHE A 91 14.16 -11.88 -0.02
C PHE A 91 13.76 -11.84 -1.50
N ALA A 92 14.45 -11.05 -2.32
CA ALA A 92 14.15 -10.89 -3.75
C ALA A 92 14.24 -12.24 -4.49
N ASN A 93 15.31 -13.00 -4.26
CA ASN A 93 15.48 -14.30 -4.90
C ASN A 93 14.41 -15.32 -4.48
N LYS A 94 14.00 -15.33 -3.21
CA LYS A 94 12.88 -16.17 -2.75
C LYS A 94 11.58 -15.82 -3.47
N MET A 95 11.28 -14.52 -3.64
CA MET A 95 10.09 -14.06 -4.36
C MET A 95 10.14 -14.43 -5.84
N GLU A 96 11.29 -14.31 -6.49
CA GLU A 96 11.48 -14.72 -7.88
C GLU A 96 11.24 -16.24 -8.06
N ILE A 97 11.81 -17.06 -7.19
CA ILE A 97 11.58 -18.53 -7.21
C ILE A 97 10.10 -18.86 -7.03
N ILE A 98 9.41 -18.22 -6.08
CA ILE A 98 7.95 -18.42 -5.88
C ILE A 98 7.19 -18.05 -7.14
N PHE A 99 7.50 -16.90 -7.73
CA PHE A 99 6.86 -16.44 -8.95
C PHE A 99 7.04 -17.44 -10.10
N ASP A 100 8.24 -17.93 -10.27
CA ASP A 100 8.56 -18.96 -11.27
C ASP A 100 7.79 -20.27 -11.04
N ILE A 101 7.69 -20.72 -9.79
CA ILE A 101 6.90 -21.91 -9.42
C ILE A 101 5.43 -21.70 -9.79
N LEU A 102 4.83 -20.57 -9.42
CA LEU A 102 3.44 -20.25 -9.70
C LEU A 102 3.19 -20.10 -11.20
N CYS A 103 4.10 -19.48 -11.95
CA CYS A 103 4.02 -19.38 -13.42
C CYS A 103 4.04 -20.77 -14.08
N SER A 104 4.85 -21.71 -13.57
CA SER A 104 4.88 -23.06 -14.13
C SER A 104 3.54 -23.80 -13.96
N TYR A 105 2.82 -23.54 -12.89
CA TYR A 105 1.47 -24.10 -12.68
C TYR A 105 0.47 -23.51 -13.66
N TYR A 106 0.53 -22.19 -13.88
CA TYR A 106 -0.32 -21.52 -14.84
C TYR A 106 -0.07 -21.99 -16.28
N GLU A 107 1.19 -22.16 -16.66
CA GLU A 107 1.61 -22.59 -17.98
C GLU A 107 1.51 -24.12 -18.21
N ASN A 108 1.17 -24.87 -17.17
CA ASN A 108 1.14 -26.35 -17.17
C ASN A 108 2.47 -26.96 -17.64
N LYS A 109 3.60 -26.38 -17.18
CA LYS A 109 4.95 -26.84 -17.53
C LYS A 109 5.55 -27.65 -16.42
N LYS A 110 6.14 -28.81 -16.76
CA LYS A 110 6.99 -29.57 -15.85
C LYS A 110 8.34 -28.88 -15.76
N LYS A 111 8.63 -28.26 -14.62
CA LYS A 111 9.94 -27.67 -14.35
C LYS A 111 10.43 -28.21 -13.01
N ARG A 112 11.69 -28.67 -12.96
CA ARG A 112 12.38 -28.97 -11.72
C ARG A 112 13.11 -27.71 -11.26
N TYR A 113 13.01 -27.44 -9.98
CA TYR A 113 13.64 -26.27 -9.36
C TYR A 113 14.76 -26.75 -8.44
N GLU A 114 15.97 -26.25 -8.64
CA GLU A 114 17.10 -26.52 -7.75
C GLU A 114 17.49 -25.28 -6.93
N GLU A 115 17.10 -24.08 -7.41
CA GLU A 115 17.49 -22.81 -6.82
C GLU A 115 16.95 -22.61 -5.40
N TYR A 116 15.72 -23.09 -5.11
CA TYR A 116 15.12 -22.97 -3.78
C TYR A 116 15.97 -23.64 -2.69
N LYS A 117 16.74 -24.68 -3.02
CA LYS A 117 17.60 -25.40 -2.06
C LYS A 117 18.68 -24.54 -1.44
N LYS A 118 18.98 -23.38 -2.04
CA LYS A 118 19.97 -22.40 -1.54
C LYS A 118 19.39 -21.52 -0.44
N TYR A 119 18.07 -21.54 -0.24
CA TYR A 119 17.37 -20.61 0.65
C TYR A 119 16.54 -21.37 1.68
N ASN A 120 16.57 -20.85 2.92
CA ASN A 120 15.66 -21.30 3.97
C ASN A 120 14.23 -20.79 3.73
N THR A 121 13.29 -21.23 4.55
CA THR A 121 11.86 -20.83 4.48
C THR A 121 11.50 -19.68 5.41
N VAL A 122 12.48 -18.89 5.88
CA VAL A 122 12.24 -17.69 6.67
C VAL A 122 11.89 -16.54 5.73
N PHE A 123 10.70 -15.95 5.86
CA PHE A 123 10.20 -14.92 4.96
C PHE A 123 11.04 -13.63 5.04
N LEU A 124 11.23 -13.09 6.25
CA LEU A 124 12.05 -11.91 6.50
C LEU A 124 13.34 -12.32 7.21
N GLU A 125 14.27 -12.87 6.45
CA GLU A 125 15.57 -13.30 6.96
C GLU A 125 16.44 -12.08 7.31
N GLU A 126 16.94 -12.04 8.56
CA GLU A 126 17.82 -10.99 9.02
C GLU A 126 19.27 -11.26 8.61
N GLY A 127 20.05 -10.20 8.38
CA GLY A 127 21.46 -10.28 8.01
C GLY A 127 21.74 -9.98 6.54
N GLY A 128 22.73 -10.66 5.98
CA GLY A 128 23.24 -10.36 4.64
C GLY A 128 24.33 -9.28 4.62
N GLU A 129 24.78 -8.91 3.44
CA GLU A 129 25.78 -7.84 3.27
C GLU A 129 25.18 -6.48 3.61
N TYR A 130 25.91 -5.65 4.35
CA TYR A 130 25.45 -4.36 4.88
C TYR A 130 24.78 -3.46 3.83
N TYR A 131 25.37 -3.33 2.63
CA TYR A 131 24.81 -2.50 1.56
C TYR A 131 23.59 -3.12 0.83
N CYS A 132 23.29 -4.38 1.12
CA CYS A 132 22.19 -5.13 0.52
C CYS A 132 21.09 -5.44 1.54
N GLN A 133 21.08 -4.73 2.66
CA GLN A 133 20.04 -4.85 3.67
C GLN A 133 18.97 -3.78 3.48
N SER A 134 17.72 -4.16 3.77
CA SER A 134 16.64 -3.21 3.99
C SER A 134 16.31 -3.16 5.47
N VAL A 135 15.90 -2.00 5.98
CA VAL A 135 15.52 -1.85 7.38
C VAL A 135 14.02 -1.68 7.49
N ILE A 136 13.40 -2.50 8.34
CA ILE A 136 11.99 -2.40 8.70
C ILE A 136 11.84 -2.15 10.20
N GLY A 137 10.66 -1.69 10.61
CA GLY A 137 10.35 -1.45 12.03
C GLY A 137 11.03 -0.22 12.62
N TYR A 138 11.40 0.75 11.82
CA TYR A 138 11.85 2.05 12.30
C TYR A 138 10.78 2.70 13.18
N ASP A 139 11.22 3.30 14.26
CA ASP A 139 10.37 4.16 15.07
C ASP A 139 10.48 5.61 14.57
N TYR A 140 9.69 5.91 13.56
CA TYR A 140 9.46 7.30 13.16
C TYR A 140 8.48 7.91 14.18
N SER A 141 8.97 8.49 15.24
CA SER A 141 8.18 8.92 16.38
C SER A 141 7.04 9.91 16.07
N LYS A 142 7.03 10.52 14.87
CA LYS A 142 5.97 11.43 14.41
C LYS A 142 5.58 11.25 12.94
N ALA A 143 6.42 10.68 12.09
CA ALA A 143 6.18 10.55 10.64
C ALA A 143 5.91 9.09 10.25
N PHE A 144 4.68 8.61 10.49
CA PHE A 144 4.32 7.20 10.22
C PHE A 144 4.28 6.88 8.73
N TYR A 145 3.83 7.81 7.90
CA TYR A 145 3.51 7.59 6.49
C TYR A 145 4.64 7.95 5.53
N GLY A 146 5.42 8.99 5.82
CA GLY A 146 6.39 9.60 4.92
C GLY A 146 7.33 8.63 4.19
N PRO A 147 8.01 7.70 4.88
CA PRO A 147 8.89 6.75 4.21
C PRO A 147 8.17 5.82 3.23
N MET A 148 6.93 5.44 3.53
CA MET A 148 6.13 4.59 2.64
C MET A 148 5.62 5.38 1.43
N VAL A 149 5.16 6.62 1.63
CA VAL A 149 4.78 7.54 0.55
C VAL A 149 5.93 7.68 -0.43
N LYS A 150 7.11 8.05 0.09
CA LYS A 150 8.32 8.22 -0.73
C LYS A 150 8.68 6.93 -1.48
N GLY A 151 8.71 5.80 -0.80
CA GLY A 151 9.05 4.51 -1.41
C GLY A 151 8.08 4.12 -2.55
N TYR A 152 6.78 4.32 -2.36
CA TYR A 152 5.78 4.03 -3.38
C TYR A 152 5.86 5.01 -4.56
N SER A 153 6.04 6.31 -4.32
CA SER A 153 6.18 7.32 -5.38
C SER A 153 7.42 7.08 -6.24
N GLU A 154 8.59 6.94 -5.62
CA GLU A 154 9.85 6.71 -6.34
C GLU A 154 9.83 5.39 -7.14
N SER A 155 9.22 4.33 -6.58
CA SER A 155 9.05 3.07 -7.30
C SER A 155 8.10 3.21 -8.50
N ALA A 156 7.04 3.99 -8.37
CA ALA A 156 6.13 4.27 -9.47
C ALA A 156 6.80 5.07 -10.59
N GLU A 157 7.58 6.10 -10.24
CA GLU A 157 8.36 6.90 -11.18
C GLU A 157 9.37 6.03 -11.93
N TYR A 158 10.09 5.16 -11.22
CA TYR A 158 11.03 4.24 -11.83
C TYR A 158 10.38 3.32 -12.88
N LEU A 159 9.20 2.77 -12.57
CA LEU A 159 8.44 1.97 -13.55
C LEU A 159 7.96 2.82 -14.73
N GLY A 160 7.57 4.07 -14.48
CA GLY A 160 7.22 5.02 -15.54
C GLY A 160 8.38 5.29 -16.49
N ASP A 161 9.57 5.53 -15.98
CA ASP A 161 10.78 5.75 -16.75
C ASP A 161 11.15 4.53 -17.60
N LEU A 162 11.01 3.31 -17.04
CA LEU A 162 11.22 2.07 -17.80
C LEU A 162 10.23 1.96 -18.98
N ILE A 163 8.95 2.28 -18.79
CA ILE A 163 7.93 2.25 -19.86
C ILE A 163 8.24 3.28 -20.94
N ILE A 164 8.72 4.47 -20.55
CA ILE A 164 9.08 5.54 -21.49
C ILE A 164 10.33 5.15 -22.28
N GLY A 165 11.31 4.51 -21.62
CA GLY A 165 12.54 4.03 -22.25
C GLY A 165 12.34 2.86 -23.22
N ASP A 166 11.44 1.93 -22.91
CA ASP A 166 11.05 0.81 -23.78
C ASP A 166 9.53 0.57 -23.75
N SER A 167 8.87 0.96 -24.83
CA SER A 167 7.41 0.84 -24.95
C SER A 167 6.89 -0.61 -24.90
N LYS A 168 7.75 -1.63 -25.07
CA LYS A 168 7.38 -3.05 -24.95
C LYS A 168 7.07 -3.41 -23.49
N LEU A 169 7.61 -2.67 -22.54
CA LEU A 169 7.39 -2.87 -21.12
C LEU A 169 6.05 -2.32 -20.63
N LYS A 170 5.34 -1.57 -21.48
CA LYS A 170 4.07 -0.93 -21.11
C LYS A 170 3.02 -1.92 -20.61
N GLU A 171 2.84 -3.03 -21.30
CA GLU A 171 1.83 -4.04 -20.94
C GLU A 171 2.15 -4.69 -19.58
N THR A 172 3.44 -4.82 -19.25
CA THR A 172 3.89 -5.45 -18.01
C THR A 172 3.85 -4.49 -16.82
N TYR A 173 4.30 -3.24 -17.00
CA TYR A 173 4.55 -2.33 -15.86
C TYR A 173 3.49 -1.25 -15.68
N PHE A 174 2.58 -1.03 -16.63
CA PHE A 174 1.57 0.02 -16.53
C PHE A 174 0.66 -0.11 -15.30
N PHE A 175 0.07 -1.29 -15.08
CA PHE A 175 -0.79 -1.50 -13.92
C PHE A 175 -0.03 -1.47 -12.58
N PRO A 176 1.15 -2.10 -12.43
CA PRO A 176 2.00 -1.90 -11.26
C PRO A 176 2.33 -0.43 -10.99
N MET A 177 2.73 0.34 -11.99
CA MET A 177 2.98 1.77 -11.87
C MET A 177 1.75 2.52 -11.33
N CYS A 178 0.59 2.33 -11.95
CA CYS A 178 -0.65 2.97 -11.51
C CYS A 178 -1.03 2.57 -10.07
N TYR A 179 -0.81 1.31 -9.71
CA TYR A 179 -1.08 0.84 -8.36
C TYR A 179 -0.18 1.53 -7.32
N LEU A 180 1.12 1.63 -7.59
CA LEU A 180 2.09 2.26 -6.69
C LEU A 180 1.77 3.75 -6.50
N TYR A 181 1.54 4.50 -7.57
CA TYR A 181 1.09 5.89 -7.50
C TYR A 181 -0.21 6.04 -6.70
N ARG A 182 -1.20 5.22 -7.02
CA ARG A 182 -2.48 5.25 -6.31
C ARG A 182 -2.30 4.98 -4.81
N ASN A 183 -1.42 4.05 -4.44
CA ASN A 183 -1.16 3.73 -3.04
C ASN A 183 -0.41 4.88 -2.35
N ALA A 184 0.57 5.51 -3.01
CA ALA A 184 1.25 6.70 -2.50
C ALA A 184 0.25 7.81 -2.16
N LEU A 185 -0.62 8.18 -3.11
CA LEU A 185 -1.63 9.22 -2.91
C LEU A 185 -2.61 8.89 -1.77
N GLU A 186 -3.01 7.61 -1.63
CA GLU A 186 -3.85 7.19 -0.51
C GLU A 186 -3.13 7.42 0.83
N LEU A 187 -1.84 7.12 0.89
CA LEU A 187 -1.03 7.32 2.09
C LEU A 187 -0.80 8.81 2.38
N GLU A 188 -0.57 9.66 1.37
CA GLU A 188 -0.45 11.11 1.51
C GLU A 188 -1.72 11.72 2.11
N LEU A 189 -2.90 11.38 1.59
CA LEU A 189 -4.16 11.84 2.15
C LEU A 189 -4.37 11.37 3.59
N LYS A 190 -3.95 10.15 3.92
CA LYS A 190 -4.01 9.62 5.29
C LYS A 190 -3.01 10.29 6.21
N GLN A 191 -1.82 10.65 5.71
CA GLN A 191 -0.81 11.40 6.43
C GLN A 191 -1.34 12.77 6.83
N ILE A 192 -1.79 13.58 5.88
CA ILE A 192 -2.37 14.89 6.13
C ILE A 192 -3.49 14.81 7.18
N TRP A 193 -4.41 13.84 7.03
CA TRP A 193 -5.48 13.65 8.00
C TRP A 193 -4.96 13.29 9.40
N PHE A 194 -4.02 12.37 9.47
CA PHE A 194 -3.60 11.80 10.75
C PHE A 194 -2.59 12.67 11.49
N GLU A 195 -1.75 13.38 10.78
CA GLU A 195 -0.66 14.18 11.35
C GLU A 195 -1.06 15.64 11.48
N GLU A 196 -1.75 16.24 10.48
CA GLU A 196 -1.93 17.69 10.39
C GLU A 196 -3.31 18.20 10.79
N CYS A 197 -4.38 17.40 10.66
CA CYS A 197 -5.71 17.88 10.99
C CYS A 197 -5.97 18.02 12.49
N ALA A 198 -6.71 19.07 12.89
CA ALA A 198 -6.95 19.47 14.28
C ALA A 198 -8.00 18.61 15.02
N PHE A 199 -7.85 17.30 15.00
CA PHE A 199 -8.77 16.37 15.68
C PHE A 199 -8.03 15.54 16.74
N GLY A 200 -8.74 15.13 17.79
CA GLY A 200 -8.19 14.22 18.79
C GLY A 200 -7.95 12.82 18.21
N PHE A 201 -6.99 12.10 18.79
CA PHE A 201 -6.54 10.77 18.33
C PHE A 201 -7.69 9.79 18.07
N GLN A 202 -8.68 9.70 18.96
CA GLN A 202 -9.82 8.80 18.81
C GLN A 202 -10.68 9.11 17.57
N GLU A 203 -10.90 10.40 17.30
CA GLU A 203 -11.67 10.83 16.12
C GLU A 203 -10.87 10.62 14.84
N ARG A 204 -9.57 10.90 14.85
CA ARG A 204 -8.68 10.60 13.71
C ARG A 204 -8.75 9.12 13.33
N CYS A 205 -8.55 8.22 14.28
CA CYS A 205 -8.63 6.77 14.06
C CYS A 205 -10.02 6.32 13.60
N LYS A 206 -11.08 6.86 14.23
CA LYS A 206 -12.47 6.52 13.89
C LYS A 206 -12.84 6.89 12.46
N LYS A 207 -12.47 8.07 11.99
CA LYS A 207 -12.73 8.51 10.61
C LYS A 207 -11.86 7.75 9.63
N LEU A 208 -10.58 7.54 9.93
CA LEU A 208 -9.66 6.79 9.08
C LEU A 208 -10.12 5.33 8.88
N SER A 209 -10.59 4.66 9.94
CA SER A 209 -11.11 3.29 9.84
C SER A 209 -12.36 3.19 8.94
N LYS A 210 -13.14 4.26 8.80
CA LYS A 210 -14.35 4.32 7.97
C LYS A 210 -14.07 4.73 6.52
N SER A 211 -13.02 5.51 6.28
CA SER A 211 -12.66 5.97 4.92
C SER A 211 -12.17 4.82 4.05
N LYS A 212 -11.50 3.83 4.65
CA LYS A 212 -10.87 2.70 3.94
C LYS A 212 -9.95 3.19 2.82
N HIS A 213 -10.32 2.91 1.56
CA HIS A 213 -9.56 3.22 0.35
C HIS A 213 -10.22 4.31 -0.51
N SER A 214 -11.28 4.96 -0.03
CA SER A 214 -12.03 5.96 -0.80
C SER A 214 -11.32 7.31 -0.76
N PHE A 215 -10.81 7.75 -1.90
CA PHE A 215 -10.20 9.07 -2.05
C PHE A 215 -11.18 10.20 -1.75
N GLU A 216 -12.42 10.08 -2.19
CA GLU A 216 -13.48 11.06 -1.90
C GLU A 216 -13.68 11.25 -0.39
N LYS A 217 -13.74 10.14 0.37
CA LYS A 217 -13.88 10.24 1.83
C LYS A 217 -12.64 10.83 2.49
N LEU A 218 -11.44 10.44 2.04
CA LEU A 218 -10.19 10.98 2.57
C LEU A 218 -10.09 12.48 2.28
N TRP A 219 -10.38 12.90 1.04
CA TRP A 219 -10.41 14.30 0.66
C TRP A 219 -11.39 15.13 1.50
N ASN A 220 -12.62 14.65 1.66
CA ASN A 220 -13.63 15.32 2.48
C ASN A 220 -13.24 15.44 3.95
N MET A 221 -12.36 14.55 4.45
CA MET A 221 -11.85 14.64 5.82
C MET A 221 -10.85 15.78 6.00
N ILE A 222 -10.02 16.07 4.99
CA ILE A 222 -8.95 17.09 5.07
C ILE A 222 -9.40 18.46 4.54
N ASN A 223 -10.39 18.52 3.67
CA ASN A 223 -10.74 19.71 2.91
C ASN A 223 -11.13 20.92 3.79
N GLU A 224 -11.86 20.70 4.88
CA GLU A 224 -12.25 21.79 5.79
C GLU A 224 -11.04 22.42 6.49
N ASP A 225 -10.09 21.58 6.94
CA ASP A 225 -8.87 22.05 7.57
C ASP A 225 -7.94 22.70 6.55
N LEU A 226 -7.81 22.12 5.34
CA LEU A 226 -7.06 22.72 4.25
C LEU A 226 -7.57 24.14 3.91
N ILE A 227 -8.89 24.32 3.77
CA ILE A 227 -9.48 25.65 3.53
C ILE A 227 -9.19 26.61 4.70
N ARG A 228 -9.20 26.12 5.93
CA ARG A 228 -8.90 26.94 7.11
C ARG A 228 -7.44 27.41 7.11
N HIS A 229 -6.50 26.53 6.80
CA HIS A 229 -5.07 26.87 6.73
C HIS A 229 -4.73 27.79 5.55
N SER A 230 -5.43 27.67 4.42
CA SER A 230 -5.21 28.52 3.25
C SER A 230 -5.76 29.95 3.34
N GLN A 231 -6.48 30.29 4.38
CA GLN A 231 -7.14 31.57 4.75
C GLN A 231 -6.93 32.76 3.77
N GLY A 232 -7.45 32.65 2.56
CA GLY A 232 -7.59 33.81 1.67
C GLY A 232 -6.36 34.24 0.88
N GLU A 233 -5.20 33.65 1.10
CA GLU A 233 -3.96 33.97 0.36
C GLU A 233 -3.73 33.02 -0.85
N GLY A 234 -4.44 31.88 -0.90
CA GLY A 234 -4.34 30.94 -2.01
C GLY A 234 -5.44 31.08 -3.04
N ASP A 235 -5.12 30.76 -4.28
CA ASP A 235 -6.13 30.64 -5.33
C ASP A 235 -7.04 29.43 -5.06
N LYS A 236 -8.28 29.68 -4.62
CA LYS A 236 -9.30 28.65 -4.39
C LYS A 236 -9.53 27.75 -5.60
N SER A 237 -9.14 28.18 -6.80
CA SER A 237 -9.20 27.37 -8.00
C SER A 237 -8.28 26.15 -7.91
N VAL A 238 -7.10 26.26 -7.28
CA VAL A 238 -6.14 25.17 -7.13
C VAL A 238 -6.74 24.02 -6.32
N ILE A 239 -7.40 24.32 -5.19
CA ILE A 239 -8.10 23.32 -4.37
C ILE A 239 -9.19 22.62 -5.19
N THR A 240 -9.95 23.39 -5.98
CA THR A 240 -11.00 22.84 -6.85
C THR A 240 -10.43 21.96 -7.96
N TYR A 241 -9.28 22.29 -8.52
CA TYR A 241 -8.60 21.43 -9.48
C TYR A 241 -8.10 20.14 -8.83
N ALA A 242 -7.44 20.22 -7.69
CA ALA A 242 -6.99 19.05 -6.93
C ALA A 242 -8.15 18.10 -6.58
N GLU A 243 -9.29 18.67 -6.13
CA GLU A 243 -10.51 17.87 -5.88
C GLU A 243 -10.94 17.10 -7.12
N ARG A 244 -10.96 17.74 -8.30
CA ARG A 244 -11.32 17.04 -9.55
C ARG A 244 -10.38 15.90 -9.88
N TYR A 245 -9.07 16.06 -9.69
CA TYR A 245 -8.09 14.99 -9.86
C TYR A 245 -8.37 13.82 -8.91
N ILE A 246 -8.56 14.10 -7.64
CA ILE A 246 -8.86 13.11 -6.61
C ILE A 246 -10.17 12.36 -6.91
N LEU A 247 -11.22 13.05 -7.31
CA LEU A 247 -12.49 12.44 -7.67
C LEU A 247 -12.39 11.60 -8.96
N GLN A 248 -11.55 11.96 -9.92
CA GLN A 248 -11.29 11.12 -11.09
C GLN A 248 -10.60 9.81 -10.71
N ILE A 249 -9.60 9.84 -9.83
CA ILE A 249 -8.96 8.63 -9.32
C ILE A 249 -9.97 7.77 -8.56
N ASN A 250 -10.79 8.39 -7.69
CA ASN A 250 -11.84 7.69 -6.95
C ASN A 250 -12.87 7.02 -7.89
N ALA A 251 -13.24 7.68 -8.98
CA ALA A 251 -14.15 7.11 -9.98
C ALA A 251 -13.54 5.92 -10.73
N LEU A 252 -12.21 5.93 -10.94
CA LEU A 252 -11.49 4.81 -11.56
C LEU A 252 -11.32 3.64 -10.60
N ASP A 253 -10.90 3.89 -9.37
CA ASP A 253 -10.58 2.84 -8.37
C ASP A 253 -10.90 3.28 -6.94
N SER A 254 -12.17 3.28 -6.58
CA SER A 254 -12.64 3.61 -5.22
C SER A 254 -12.29 2.56 -4.16
N SER A 255 -11.87 1.37 -4.56
CA SER A 255 -11.66 0.21 -3.68
C SER A 255 -10.21 -0.28 -3.60
N SER A 256 -9.27 0.38 -4.30
CA SER A 256 -7.88 -0.08 -4.44
C SER A 256 -7.74 -1.48 -5.06
N SER A 257 -8.61 -1.81 -6.00
CA SER A 257 -8.64 -3.15 -6.61
C SER A 257 -8.43 -3.14 -8.11
N VAL A 258 -8.70 -2.03 -8.79
CA VAL A 258 -8.74 -1.97 -10.27
C VAL A 258 -7.36 -2.15 -10.88
N PHE A 259 -6.33 -1.55 -10.28
CA PHE A 259 -4.95 -1.67 -10.75
C PHE A 259 -4.21 -2.90 -10.19
N ARG A 260 -4.81 -3.61 -9.22
CA ARG A 260 -4.21 -4.80 -8.59
C ARG A 260 -4.71 -6.10 -9.19
N TYR A 261 -5.94 -6.15 -9.63
CA TYR A 261 -6.60 -7.37 -10.08
C TYR A 261 -7.24 -7.19 -11.44
N PRO A 262 -7.17 -8.17 -12.32
CA PRO A 262 -7.82 -8.09 -13.63
C PRO A 262 -9.35 -8.13 -13.52
N VAL A 263 -9.87 -8.70 -12.44
CA VAL A 263 -11.31 -8.89 -12.21
C VAL A 263 -11.72 -8.40 -10.82
N ASN A 264 -12.96 -7.96 -10.69
CA ASN A 264 -13.54 -7.60 -9.41
C ASN A 264 -13.98 -8.87 -8.62
N LYS A 265 -14.48 -8.66 -7.40
CA LYS A 265 -14.96 -9.76 -6.52
C LYS A 265 -16.08 -10.64 -7.12
N TYR A 266 -16.71 -10.22 -8.20
CA TYR A 266 -17.74 -10.99 -8.92
C TYR A 266 -17.20 -11.68 -10.17
N GLY A 267 -15.88 -11.67 -10.41
CA GLY A 267 -15.23 -12.26 -11.57
C GLY A 267 -15.42 -11.47 -12.88
N ARG A 268 -15.86 -10.20 -12.79
CA ARG A 268 -16.03 -9.33 -13.97
C ARG A 268 -14.77 -8.52 -14.19
N TYR A 269 -14.29 -8.48 -15.44
CA TYR A 269 -13.13 -7.65 -15.81
C TYR A 269 -13.37 -6.17 -15.50
N HIS A 270 -12.37 -5.50 -14.93
CA HIS A 270 -12.41 -4.07 -14.69
C HIS A 270 -12.38 -3.27 -16.01
N PHE A 271 -11.56 -3.72 -16.96
CA PHE A 271 -11.45 -3.12 -18.29
C PHE A 271 -11.99 -4.07 -19.35
N VAL A 272 -13.19 -3.76 -19.86
CA VAL A 272 -13.90 -4.61 -20.86
C VAL A 272 -13.54 -4.19 -22.28
N LYS A 273 -13.10 -2.96 -22.49
CA LYS A 273 -12.75 -2.42 -23.81
C LYS A 273 -11.30 -1.97 -23.81
N ASN A 274 -10.61 -2.27 -24.90
CA ASN A 274 -9.28 -1.71 -25.14
C ASN A 274 -9.37 -0.18 -25.15
N LYS A 275 -8.63 0.46 -24.27
CA LYS A 275 -8.43 1.90 -24.24
C LYS A 275 -6.97 2.19 -24.52
N TYR A 276 -6.73 3.09 -25.44
CA TYR A 276 -5.40 3.64 -25.62
C TYR A 276 -5.14 4.60 -24.46
N VAL A 277 -4.15 4.30 -23.66
CA VAL A 277 -3.75 5.11 -22.52
C VAL A 277 -2.30 5.54 -22.72
N ASP A 278 -2.06 6.83 -22.60
CA ASP A 278 -0.71 7.37 -22.60
C ASP A 278 -0.12 7.23 -21.19
N ALA A 279 0.88 6.35 -21.06
CA ALA A 279 1.51 6.08 -19.76
C ALA A 279 2.26 7.29 -19.20
N ARG A 280 2.81 8.16 -20.08
CA ARG A 280 3.47 9.40 -19.66
C ARG A 280 2.46 10.36 -19.03
N ASN A 281 1.37 10.64 -19.73
CA ASN A 281 0.32 11.53 -19.21
C ASN A 281 -0.28 11.00 -17.91
N VAL A 282 -0.40 9.68 -17.75
CA VAL A 282 -0.86 9.09 -16.49
C VAL A 282 0.16 9.29 -15.37
N GLY A 283 1.44 9.11 -15.64
CA GLY A 283 2.50 9.38 -14.67
C GLY A 283 2.55 10.84 -14.25
N GLU A 284 2.51 11.77 -15.22
CA GLU A 284 2.45 13.22 -14.97
C GLU A 284 1.22 13.60 -14.14
N PHE A 285 0.04 13.06 -14.47
CA PHE A 285 -1.19 13.29 -13.70
C PHE A 285 -1.05 12.88 -12.22
N PHE A 286 -0.47 11.71 -11.94
CA PHE A 286 -0.25 11.27 -10.58
C PHE A 286 0.80 12.11 -9.86
N LYS A 287 1.86 12.50 -10.55
CA LYS A 287 2.93 13.33 -10.01
C LYS A 287 2.43 14.72 -9.61
N GLU A 288 1.68 15.39 -10.48
CA GLU A 288 1.12 16.72 -10.19
C GLU A 288 0.25 16.73 -8.94
N ILE A 289 -0.62 15.72 -8.75
CA ILE A 289 -1.45 15.66 -7.56
C ILE A 289 -0.65 15.28 -6.30
N SER A 290 0.37 14.44 -6.40
CA SER A 290 1.26 14.11 -5.29
C SER A 290 2.05 15.36 -4.86
N GLU A 291 2.65 16.11 -5.78
CA GLU A 291 3.34 17.36 -5.49
C GLU A 291 2.42 18.37 -4.79
N PHE A 292 1.17 18.48 -5.24
CA PHE A 292 0.18 19.32 -4.57
C PHE A 292 -0.08 18.86 -3.12
N LEU A 293 -0.29 17.57 -2.88
CA LEU A 293 -0.56 17.05 -1.56
C LEU A 293 0.65 17.21 -0.62
N GLN A 294 1.87 17.04 -1.11
CA GLN A 294 3.09 17.30 -0.36
C GLN A 294 3.21 18.80 0.03
N CYS A 295 2.88 19.72 -0.88
CA CYS A 295 2.81 21.13 -0.53
C CYS A 295 1.75 21.44 0.53
N VAL A 296 0.60 20.77 0.48
CA VAL A 296 -0.46 20.88 1.51
C VAL A 296 0.03 20.38 2.86
N ASP A 297 0.66 19.22 2.90
CA ASP A 297 1.23 18.62 4.11
C ASP A 297 2.24 19.58 4.78
N MET A 298 3.22 20.07 4.00
CA MET A 298 4.22 21.03 4.49
C MET A 298 3.58 22.35 4.97
N MET A 299 2.63 22.90 4.25
CA MET A 299 1.94 24.14 4.62
C MET A 299 1.20 23.98 5.95
N MET A 300 0.52 22.85 6.14
CA MET A 300 -0.25 22.58 7.35
C MET A 300 0.68 22.30 8.56
N ASP A 301 1.78 21.58 8.36
CA ASP A 301 2.80 21.33 9.40
C ASP A 301 3.44 22.65 9.85
N ASP A 302 3.91 23.50 8.93
CA ASP A 302 4.48 24.82 9.23
C ASP A 302 3.51 25.71 10.03
N HIS A 303 2.23 25.72 9.64
CA HIS A 303 1.22 26.49 10.35
C HIS A 303 0.97 25.92 11.76
N ASN A 304 0.84 24.60 11.90
CA ASN A 304 0.66 23.93 13.17
C ASN A 304 1.85 24.17 14.12
N GLN A 305 3.07 24.15 13.59
CA GLN A 305 4.28 24.45 14.34
C GLN A 305 4.27 25.91 14.83
N CYS A 306 3.94 26.87 13.96
CA CYS A 306 3.82 28.29 14.33
C CYS A 306 2.80 28.50 15.46
N LEU A 307 1.63 27.86 15.38
CA LEU A 307 0.62 27.93 16.44
C LEU A 307 1.11 27.32 17.76
N ALA A 308 1.86 26.22 17.71
CA ALA A 308 2.45 25.60 18.90
C ALA A 308 3.50 26.49 19.56
N ASP A 309 4.37 27.12 18.76
CA ASP A 309 5.39 28.05 19.26
C ASP A 309 4.76 29.27 19.90
N MET A 310 3.74 29.87 19.27
CA MET A 310 2.97 30.96 19.86
C MET A 310 2.32 30.58 21.20
N ALA A 311 1.72 29.37 21.27
CA ALA A 311 1.10 28.89 22.51
C ALA A 311 2.14 28.68 23.62
N ALA A 312 3.34 28.22 23.30
CA ALA A 312 4.45 28.06 24.25
C ALA A 312 4.91 29.42 24.80
N GLU A 313 5.09 30.42 23.93
CA GLU A 313 5.44 31.79 24.36
C GLU A 313 4.39 32.38 25.30
N TYR A 314 3.09 32.21 25.00
CA TYR A 314 2.04 32.69 25.91
C TYR A 314 2.03 31.98 27.27
N ALA A 315 2.37 30.68 27.31
CA ALA A 315 2.42 29.92 28.56
C ALA A 315 3.57 30.36 29.48
N ASP A 316 4.67 30.86 28.91
CA ASP A 316 5.80 31.38 29.68
C ASP A 316 5.53 32.78 30.31
N TYR A 317 4.47 33.47 29.92
CA TYR A 317 4.08 34.77 30.44
C TYR A 317 3.08 34.71 31.64
N TYR A 318 2.55 33.53 31.95
CA TYR A 318 1.60 33.32 33.05
C TYR A 318 2.06 32.20 33.98
#